data_03d27040d6b2d6044e7d63b61e345a39
#
_entry.id   03d27040d6b2d6044e7d63b61e345a39
#
_cell.length_a   1.000
_cell.length_b   1.000
_cell.length_c   1.000
_cell.angle_alpha   90.00
_cell.angle_beta   90.00
_cell.angle_gamma   90.00
#
_symmetry.space_group_name_H-M   'P 1'
#
loop_
_entity.id
_entity.type
_entity.pdbx_description
1 polymer ?
#
loop_
_entity_poly.entity_id
_entity_poly.type
_entity_poly.pdbx_seq_one_letter_code
_entity_poly.pdbx_strand_id
1 'polypeptide(L)'
;QPLIAKQILPWFGGSAAVWGTCLLFFQSALLAGYAYADVLTRYLTIKRQVILHGVLLLGAIVTMPIIASDAWRPLGNEEPILRILGLLFVTIGLPYFLLASTTPLIGAWYWRRYQASAPYRLFALSNFASLLALLGYPFLIEPWLGNRETAWAWSALFCVFAVLCFALGLSTVRYGRQSQNADVTVGTQSSSGNASDQNHAIQTGQWFR
;
A
#
# COMPACT_ATOMS: atom_id res chain seq x y z
N GLN A 1 -10.81 -8.88 -7.76
CA GLN A 1 -10.81 -9.52 -9.10
C GLN A 1 -12.21 -10.07 -9.46
N PRO A 2 -12.87 -10.97 -8.68
CA PRO A 2 -14.17 -11.54 -9.04
C PRO A 2 -15.26 -10.50 -9.34
N LEU A 3 -15.34 -9.42 -8.55
CA LEU A 3 -16.34 -8.37 -8.74
C LEU A 3 -16.29 -7.73 -10.14
N ILE A 4 -15.10 -7.34 -10.58
CA ILE A 4 -14.95 -6.68 -11.89
C ILE A 4 -15.14 -7.68 -13.03
N ALA A 5 -14.66 -8.93 -12.87
CA ALA A 5 -14.89 -9.99 -13.84
C ALA A 5 -16.40 -10.22 -14.06
N LYS A 6 -17.19 -10.27 -12.98
CA LYS A 6 -18.66 -10.41 -13.07
C LYS A 6 -19.32 -9.25 -13.82
N GLN A 7 -18.78 -8.04 -13.75
CA GLN A 7 -19.30 -6.88 -14.48
C GLN A 7 -18.98 -6.93 -15.97
N ILE A 8 -17.79 -7.42 -16.35
CA ILE A 8 -17.35 -7.38 -17.77
C ILE A 8 -17.71 -8.62 -18.57
N LEU A 9 -17.89 -9.78 -17.92
CA LEU A 9 -18.26 -11.04 -18.59
C LEU A 9 -19.49 -10.94 -19.47
N PRO A 10 -20.60 -10.26 -19.07
CA PRO A 10 -21.79 -10.10 -19.91
C PRO A 10 -21.51 -9.30 -21.20
N TRP A 11 -20.47 -8.47 -21.20
CA TRP A 11 -20.15 -7.59 -22.34
C TRP A 11 -19.18 -8.22 -23.33
N PHE A 12 -18.16 -8.92 -22.79
CA PHE A 12 -17.06 -9.46 -23.60
C PHE A 12 -17.09 -10.98 -23.74
N GLY A 13 -18.03 -11.63 -23.02
CA GLY A 13 -18.12 -13.09 -22.99
C GLY A 13 -17.07 -13.76 -22.10
N GLY A 14 -17.20 -15.08 -21.91
CA GLY A 14 -16.32 -15.89 -21.06
C GLY A 14 -15.19 -16.61 -21.80
N SER A 15 -14.70 -16.05 -22.92
CA SER A 15 -13.64 -16.72 -23.69
C SER A 15 -12.30 -16.76 -22.94
N ALA A 16 -11.46 -17.73 -23.28
CA ALA A 16 -10.10 -17.83 -22.73
C ALA A 16 -9.28 -16.55 -22.95
N ALA A 17 -9.49 -15.86 -24.07
CA ALA A 17 -8.81 -14.59 -24.38
C ALA A 17 -9.19 -13.49 -23.40
N VAL A 18 -10.47 -13.36 -23.04
CA VAL A 18 -10.96 -12.38 -22.05
C VAL A 18 -10.36 -12.65 -20.68
N TRP A 19 -10.39 -13.91 -20.23
CA TRP A 19 -9.78 -14.30 -18.96
C TRP A 19 -8.27 -14.08 -18.95
N GLY A 20 -7.57 -14.45 -20.02
CA GLY A 20 -6.13 -14.22 -20.18
C GLY A 20 -5.77 -12.74 -20.10
N THR A 21 -6.57 -11.88 -20.75
CA THR A 21 -6.38 -10.42 -20.71
C THR A 21 -6.59 -9.85 -19.31
N CYS A 22 -7.63 -10.28 -18.60
CA CYS A 22 -7.84 -9.88 -17.20
C CYS A 22 -6.68 -10.33 -16.32
N LEU A 23 -6.24 -11.56 -16.47
CA LEU A 23 -5.11 -12.10 -15.70
C LEU A 23 -3.82 -11.32 -15.97
N LEU A 24 -3.52 -11.05 -17.24
CA LEU A 24 -2.37 -10.24 -17.65
C LEU A 24 -2.39 -8.87 -16.97
N PHE A 25 -3.55 -8.19 -16.99
CA PHE A 25 -3.70 -6.90 -16.33
C PHE A 25 -3.39 -6.97 -14.84
N PHE A 26 -4.01 -7.90 -14.11
CA PHE A 26 -3.84 -8.01 -12.66
C PHE A 26 -2.41 -8.39 -12.26
N GLN A 27 -1.76 -9.28 -13.02
CA GLN A 27 -0.37 -9.64 -12.76
C GLN A 27 0.60 -8.49 -13.07
N SER A 28 0.38 -7.75 -14.15
CA SER A 28 1.17 -6.58 -14.49
C SER A 28 1.01 -5.47 -13.45
N ALA A 29 -0.21 -5.20 -12.98
CA ALA A 29 -0.48 -4.22 -11.95
C ALA A 29 0.12 -4.63 -10.59
N LEU A 30 0.11 -5.93 -10.26
CA LEU A 30 0.77 -6.48 -9.06
C LEU A 30 2.28 -6.25 -9.12
N LEU A 31 2.91 -6.59 -10.24
CA LEU A 31 4.35 -6.38 -10.47
C LEU A 31 4.71 -4.89 -10.38
N ALA A 32 3.92 -4.02 -11.03
CA ALA A 32 4.10 -2.58 -10.97
C ALA A 32 3.97 -2.05 -9.52
N GLY A 33 3.02 -2.57 -8.73
CA GLY A 33 2.86 -2.22 -7.32
C GLY A 33 4.08 -2.61 -6.48
N TYR A 34 4.67 -3.78 -6.73
CA TYR A 34 5.89 -4.21 -6.05
C TYR A 34 7.09 -3.36 -6.45
N ALA A 35 7.25 -3.07 -7.75
CA ALA A 35 8.30 -2.20 -8.23
C ALA A 35 8.19 -0.78 -7.66
N TYR A 36 6.98 -0.24 -7.58
CA TYR A 36 6.71 1.05 -6.94
C TYR A 36 7.14 1.05 -5.46
N ALA A 37 6.77 0.04 -4.69
CA ALA A 37 7.15 -0.06 -3.28
C ALA A 37 8.67 -0.16 -3.10
N ASP A 38 9.36 -0.92 -3.96
CA ASP A 38 10.82 -1.04 -3.96
C ASP A 38 11.48 0.31 -4.26
N VAL A 39 11.05 1.00 -5.33
CA VAL A 39 11.56 2.33 -5.70
C VAL A 39 11.33 3.34 -4.57
N LEU A 40 10.12 3.37 -3.98
CA LEU A 40 9.83 4.26 -2.87
C LEU A 40 10.78 4.03 -1.68
N THR A 41 10.96 2.78 -1.31
CA THR A 41 11.77 2.43 -0.12
C THR A 41 13.26 2.67 -0.34
N ARG A 42 13.74 2.57 -1.57
CA ARG A 42 15.16 2.82 -1.92
C ARG A 42 15.49 4.31 -2.05
N TYR A 43 14.63 5.09 -2.69
CA TYR A 43 14.99 6.46 -3.12
C TYR A 43 14.32 7.56 -2.30
N LEU A 44 13.24 7.28 -1.56
CA LEU A 44 12.53 8.31 -0.83
C LEU A 44 12.67 8.16 0.70
N THR A 45 12.67 9.30 1.39
CA THR A 45 12.54 9.34 2.86
C THR A 45 11.14 8.90 3.29
N ILE A 46 11.01 8.33 4.49
CA ILE A 46 9.72 7.83 5.02
C ILE A 46 8.62 8.88 4.91
N LYS A 47 8.92 10.15 5.21
CA LYS A 47 7.93 11.24 5.08
C LYS A 47 7.41 11.40 3.66
N ARG A 48 8.31 11.38 2.67
CA ARG A 48 7.94 11.50 1.24
C ARG A 48 7.16 10.28 0.77
N GLN A 49 7.53 9.07 1.24
CA GLN A 49 6.80 7.84 0.96
C GLN A 49 5.34 7.95 1.44
N VAL A 50 5.12 8.36 2.70
CA VAL A 50 3.78 8.48 3.29
C VAL A 50 2.95 9.54 2.60
N ILE A 51 3.54 10.69 2.26
CA ILE A 51 2.84 11.76 1.55
C ILE A 51 2.44 11.31 0.15
N LEU A 52 3.38 10.79 -0.63
CA LEU A 52 3.11 10.35 -2.00
C LEU A 52 2.06 9.24 -2.03
N HIS A 53 2.23 8.22 -1.19
CA HIS A 53 1.26 7.12 -1.11
C HIS A 53 -0.11 7.60 -0.63
N GLY A 54 -0.16 8.52 0.32
CA GLY A 54 -1.39 9.15 0.80
C GLY A 54 -2.12 9.95 -0.28
N VAL A 55 -1.40 10.73 -1.09
CA VAL A 55 -1.98 11.46 -2.23
C VAL A 55 -2.57 10.50 -3.27
N LEU A 56 -1.87 9.41 -3.57
CA LEU A 56 -2.37 8.39 -4.49
C LEU A 56 -3.60 7.66 -3.92
N LEU A 57 -3.64 7.38 -2.61
CA LEU A 57 -4.82 6.81 -1.95
C LEU A 57 -6.03 7.75 -2.04
N LEU A 58 -5.83 9.04 -1.84
CA LEU A 58 -6.89 10.05 -2.01
C LEU A 58 -7.37 10.09 -3.48
N GLY A 59 -6.46 10.04 -4.44
CA GLY A 59 -6.80 9.94 -5.85
C GLY A 59 -7.62 8.68 -6.17
N ALA A 60 -7.27 7.54 -5.57
CA ALA A 60 -8.04 6.31 -5.75
C ALA A 60 -9.44 6.38 -5.13
N ILE A 61 -9.62 7.07 -4.00
CA ILE A 61 -10.94 7.28 -3.40
C ILE A 61 -11.86 8.09 -4.32
N VAL A 62 -11.32 9.06 -5.04
CA VAL A 62 -12.09 9.87 -6.01
C VAL A 62 -12.62 9.03 -7.17
N THR A 63 -11.93 7.93 -7.53
CA THR A 63 -12.40 7.02 -8.60
C THR A 63 -13.46 6.01 -8.15
N MET A 64 -13.89 6.04 -6.90
CA MET A 64 -14.92 5.14 -6.36
C MET A 64 -16.34 5.64 -6.68
N PRO A 65 -17.33 4.77 -6.79
CA PRO A 65 -17.27 3.30 -6.68
C PRO A 65 -16.75 2.63 -7.97
N ILE A 66 -16.21 1.40 -7.83
CA ILE A 66 -15.74 0.59 -8.96
C ILE A 66 -16.94 0.02 -9.71
N ILE A 67 -17.46 0.82 -10.63
CA ILE A 67 -18.58 0.44 -11.52
C ILE A 67 -18.14 0.69 -12.95
N ALA A 68 -18.16 -0.36 -13.76
CA ALA A 68 -17.87 -0.23 -15.18
C ALA A 68 -18.97 0.59 -15.87
N SER A 69 -18.58 1.68 -16.55
CA SER A 69 -19.51 2.52 -17.32
C SER A 69 -19.95 1.80 -18.59
N ASP A 70 -21.21 1.98 -18.96
CA ASP A 70 -21.78 1.45 -20.22
C ASP A 70 -21.05 1.95 -21.50
N ALA A 71 -20.32 3.04 -21.39
CA ALA A 71 -19.46 3.55 -22.48
C ALA A 71 -18.38 2.55 -22.93
N TRP A 72 -18.04 1.58 -22.09
CA TRP A 72 -17.05 0.55 -22.39
C TRP A 72 -17.64 -0.68 -23.07
N ARG A 73 -18.94 -0.74 -23.29
CA ARG A 73 -19.56 -1.85 -24.04
C ARG A 73 -19.01 -1.89 -25.47
N PRO A 74 -18.65 -3.09 -25.97
CA PRO A 74 -18.15 -3.23 -27.33
C PRO A 74 -19.22 -2.84 -28.37
N LEU A 75 -18.83 -2.06 -29.38
CA LEU A 75 -19.68 -1.63 -30.46
C LEU A 75 -19.62 -2.58 -31.69
N GLY A 76 -18.94 -3.72 -31.54
CA GLY A 76 -18.93 -4.79 -32.52
C GLY A 76 -17.72 -4.89 -33.44
N ASN A 77 -16.99 -3.80 -33.69
CA ASN A 77 -15.83 -3.76 -34.62
C ASN A 77 -14.48 -3.46 -33.97
N GLU A 78 -14.40 -3.50 -32.63
CA GLU A 78 -13.20 -3.08 -31.93
C GLU A 78 -12.43 -4.29 -31.37
N GLU A 79 -11.11 -4.12 -31.22
CA GLU A 79 -10.24 -5.09 -30.56
C GLU A 79 -10.63 -5.24 -29.07
N PRO A 80 -11.21 -6.37 -28.66
CA PRO A 80 -11.76 -6.54 -27.31
C PRO A 80 -10.67 -6.46 -26.23
N ILE A 81 -9.44 -6.88 -26.56
CA ILE A 81 -8.31 -6.92 -25.63
C ILE A 81 -7.96 -5.51 -25.14
N LEU A 82 -7.77 -4.57 -26.05
CA LEU A 82 -7.41 -3.19 -25.69
C LEU A 82 -8.52 -2.49 -24.91
N ARG A 83 -9.76 -2.79 -25.25
CA ARG A 83 -10.93 -2.22 -24.58
C ARG A 83 -11.06 -2.74 -23.14
N ILE A 84 -10.84 -4.04 -22.93
CA ILE A 84 -10.79 -4.65 -21.60
C ILE A 84 -9.66 -4.06 -20.76
N LEU A 85 -8.45 -3.96 -21.31
CA LEU A 85 -7.32 -3.37 -20.60
C LEU A 85 -7.57 -1.91 -20.23
N GLY A 86 -8.13 -1.10 -21.14
CA GLY A 86 -8.49 0.29 -20.86
C GLY A 86 -9.55 0.41 -19.77
N LEU A 87 -10.61 -0.39 -19.86
CA LEU A 87 -11.67 -0.45 -18.84
C LEU A 87 -11.08 -0.80 -17.46
N LEU A 88 -10.29 -1.85 -17.37
CA LEU A 88 -9.66 -2.28 -16.11
C LEU A 88 -8.72 -1.21 -15.56
N PHE A 89 -7.92 -0.58 -16.43
CA PHE A 89 -7.00 0.47 -16.04
C PHE A 89 -7.72 1.68 -15.42
N VAL A 90 -8.78 2.15 -16.07
CA VAL A 90 -9.56 3.32 -15.62
C VAL A 90 -10.40 3.00 -14.39
N THR A 91 -10.99 1.80 -14.32
CA THR A 91 -11.96 1.46 -13.27
C THR A 91 -11.30 0.98 -11.97
N ILE A 92 -10.33 0.07 -12.08
CA ILE A 92 -9.73 -0.59 -10.90
C ILE A 92 -8.21 -0.43 -10.82
N GLY A 93 -7.57 0.12 -11.86
CA GLY A 93 -6.12 0.13 -11.98
C GLY A 93 -5.43 0.78 -10.79
N LEU A 94 -5.77 2.01 -10.45
CA LEU A 94 -5.15 2.74 -9.34
C LEU A 94 -5.46 2.11 -7.98
N PRO A 95 -6.72 1.78 -7.62
CA PRO A 95 -7.00 1.08 -6.37
C PRO A 95 -6.27 -0.26 -6.22
N TYR A 96 -6.25 -1.07 -7.26
CA TYR A 96 -5.58 -2.38 -7.22
C TYR A 96 -4.06 -2.24 -7.11
N PHE A 97 -3.47 -1.31 -7.85
CA PHE A 97 -2.04 -0.98 -7.77
C PHE A 97 -1.61 -0.59 -6.35
N LEU A 98 -2.41 0.25 -5.67
CA LEU A 98 -2.13 0.68 -4.30
C LEU A 98 -2.28 -0.47 -3.30
N LEU A 99 -3.30 -1.31 -3.44
CA LEU A 99 -3.45 -2.53 -2.63
C LEU A 99 -2.25 -3.47 -2.81
N ALA A 100 -1.80 -3.67 -4.05
CA ALA A 100 -0.65 -4.52 -4.36
C ALA A 100 0.65 -3.98 -3.75
N SER A 101 0.85 -2.66 -3.79
CA SER A 101 2.06 -2.01 -3.23
C SER A 101 2.09 -1.97 -1.71
N THR A 102 0.95 -2.11 -1.04
CA THR A 102 0.82 -1.93 0.41
C THR A 102 1.57 -2.99 1.20
N THR A 103 1.47 -4.26 0.79
CA THR A 103 2.12 -5.37 1.51
C THR A 103 3.65 -5.19 1.61
N PRO A 104 4.39 -4.98 0.51
CA PRO A 104 5.82 -4.73 0.59
C PRO A 104 6.16 -3.41 1.29
N LEU A 105 5.37 -2.36 1.11
CA LEU A 105 5.60 -1.06 1.72
C LEU A 105 5.45 -1.11 3.25
N ILE A 106 4.37 -1.70 3.75
CA ILE A 106 4.17 -1.90 5.20
C ILE A 106 5.24 -2.82 5.77
N GLY A 107 5.63 -3.87 5.05
CA GLY A 107 6.73 -4.75 5.43
C GLY A 107 8.05 -3.99 5.62
N ALA A 108 8.38 -3.08 4.70
CA ALA A 108 9.57 -2.23 4.81
C ALA A 108 9.48 -1.24 5.98
N TRP A 109 8.32 -0.63 6.22
CA TRP A 109 8.11 0.25 7.37
C TRP A 109 8.19 -0.49 8.69
N TYR A 110 7.61 -1.69 8.77
CA TYR A 110 7.68 -2.57 9.95
C TYR A 110 9.11 -2.96 10.26
N TRP A 111 9.87 -3.41 9.27
CA TRP A 111 11.27 -3.79 9.45
C TRP A 111 12.12 -2.63 9.96
N ARG A 112 11.95 -1.42 9.40
CA ARG A 112 12.66 -0.23 9.87
C ARG A 112 12.35 0.17 11.31
N ARG A 113 11.13 -0.10 11.78
CA ARG A 113 10.68 0.24 13.12
C ARG A 113 11.13 -0.77 14.18
N TYR A 114 11.05 -2.05 13.88
CA TYR A 114 11.21 -3.11 14.87
C TYR A 114 12.49 -3.92 14.70
N GLN A 115 13.23 -3.77 13.60
CA GLN A 115 14.43 -4.55 13.24
C GLN A 115 14.22 -6.07 13.42
N ALA A 116 12.98 -6.53 13.29
CA ALA A 116 12.57 -7.89 13.58
C ALA A 116 12.34 -8.68 12.29
N SER A 117 12.73 -9.95 12.32
CA SER A 117 12.64 -10.90 11.20
C SER A 117 11.22 -11.41 10.87
N ALA A 118 10.16 -10.67 11.27
CA ALA A 118 8.77 -11.13 11.19
C ALA A 118 7.95 -10.73 9.94
N PRO A 119 8.50 -10.27 8.79
CA PRO A 119 7.71 -9.98 7.61
C PRO A 119 6.98 -11.22 7.07
N TYR A 120 7.52 -12.43 7.26
CA TYR A 120 6.90 -13.68 6.80
C TYR A 120 5.49 -13.92 7.36
N ARG A 121 5.22 -13.56 8.62
CA ARG A 121 3.88 -13.66 9.22
C ARG A 121 2.89 -12.72 8.56
N LEU A 122 3.31 -11.51 8.18
CA LEU A 122 2.47 -10.55 7.46
C LEU A 122 2.13 -11.05 6.05
N PHE A 123 3.09 -11.64 5.34
CA PHE A 123 2.85 -12.25 4.03
C PHE A 123 1.91 -13.46 4.14
N ALA A 124 2.12 -14.35 5.12
CA ALA A 124 1.24 -15.49 5.36
C ALA A 124 -0.19 -15.05 5.67
N LEU A 125 -0.37 -14.04 6.52
CA LEU A 125 -1.68 -13.49 6.86
C LEU A 125 -2.37 -12.84 5.64
N SER A 126 -1.62 -12.09 4.83
CA SER A 126 -2.14 -11.49 3.59
C SER A 126 -2.59 -12.54 2.59
N ASN A 127 -1.80 -13.60 2.38
CA ASN A 127 -2.16 -14.70 1.49
C ASN A 127 -3.38 -15.47 2.00
N PHE A 128 -3.45 -15.73 3.30
CA PHE A 128 -4.60 -16.38 3.93
C PHE A 128 -5.87 -15.54 3.78
N ALA A 129 -5.80 -14.23 4.03
CA ALA A 129 -6.93 -13.32 3.82
C ALA A 129 -7.39 -13.30 2.34
N SER A 130 -6.44 -13.35 1.40
CA SER A 130 -6.76 -13.44 -0.04
C SER A 130 -7.46 -14.74 -0.40
N LEU A 131 -7.03 -15.86 0.18
CA LEU A 131 -7.68 -17.16 0.01
C LEU A 131 -9.11 -17.13 0.57
N LEU A 132 -9.30 -16.59 1.78
CA LEU A 132 -10.63 -16.45 2.38
C LEU A 132 -11.54 -15.54 1.55
N ALA A 133 -11.02 -14.45 1.01
CA ALA A 133 -11.78 -13.57 0.13
C ALA A 133 -12.19 -14.25 -1.18
N LEU A 134 -11.29 -15.04 -1.77
CA LEU A 134 -11.58 -15.79 -3.00
C LEU A 134 -12.65 -16.85 -2.79
N LEU A 135 -12.55 -17.62 -1.71
CA LEU A 135 -13.55 -18.64 -1.35
C LEU A 135 -14.85 -18.02 -0.84
N GLY A 136 -14.75 -16.96 -0.04
CA GLY A 136 -15.93 -16.30 0.55
C GLY A 136 -16.79 -15.56 -0.49
N TYR A 137 -16.19 -15.05 -1.56
CA TYR A 137 -16.93 -14.28 -2.55
C TYR A 137 -18.13 -15.04 -3.15
N PRO A 138 -17.97 -16.23 -3.76
CA PRO A 138 -19.06 -16.96 -4.38
C PRO A 138 -20.10 -17.50 -3.38
N PHE A 139 -19.70 -17.80 -2.15
CA PHE A 139 -20.59 -18.42 -1.17
C PHE A 139 -21.27 -17.43 -0.21
N LEU A 140 -20.58 -16.34 0.14
CA LEU A 140 -21.05 -15.40 1.16
C LEU A 140 -21.48 -14.05 0.56
N ILE A 141 -20.87 -13.60 -0.53
CA ILE A 141 -21.11 -12.26 -1.07
C ILE A 141 -22.07 -12.34 -2.25
N GLU A 142 -21.75 -13.15 -3.25
CA GLU A 142 -22.48 -13.22 -4.51
C GLU A 142 -23.97 -13.60 -4.36
N PRO A 143 -24.38 -14.53 -3.46
CA PRO A 143 -25.78 -14.88 -3.30
C PRO A 143 -26.63 -13.78 -2.66
N TRP A 144 -26.02 -12.90 -1.84
CA TRP A 144 -26.74 -11.92 -1.00
C TRP A 144 -26.65 -10.49 -1.50
N LEU A 145 -25.59 -10.15 -2.26
CA LEU A 145 -25.34 -8.80 -2.69
C LEU A 145 -25.32 -8.68 -4.20
N GLY A 146 -26.08 -7.70 -4.72
CA GLY A 146 -26.01 -7.31 -6.13
C GLY A 146 -24.66 -6.67 -6.49
N ASN A 147 -24.36 -6.57 -7.79
CA ASN A 147 -23.10 -5.99 -8.28
C ASN A 147 -22.86 -4.56 -7.75
N ARG A 148 -23.91 -3.75 -7.70
CA ARG A 148 -23.85 -2.36 -7.23
C ARG A 148 -23.58 -2.26 -5.74
N GLU A 149 -24.27 -3.07 -4.95
CA GLU A 149 -24.10 -3.14 -3.49
C GLU A 149 -22.71 -3.63 -3.12
N THR A 150 -22.22 -4.65 -3.81
CA THR A 150 -20.85 -5.16 -3.64
C THR A 150 -19.81 -4.09 -3.99
N ALA A 151 -20.03 -3.29 -5.06
CA ALA A 151 -19.13 -2.21 -5.42
C ALA A 151 -19.07 -1.11 -4.35
N TRP A 152 -20.21 -0.74 -3.76
CA TRP A 152 -20.27 0.22 -2.66
C TRP A 152 -19.63 -0.32 -1.38
N ALA A 153 -19.91 -1.58 -1.03
CA ALA A 153 -19.28 -2.23 0.14
C ALA A 153 -17.75 -2.29 -0.01
N TRP A 154 -17.28 -2.64 -1.21
CA TRP A 154 -15.86 -2.67 -1.52
C TRP A 154 -15.23 -1.27 -1.41
N SER A 155 -15.92 -0.24 -1.91
CA SER A 155 -15.45 1.15 -1.82
C SER A 155 -15.36 1.63 -0.37
N ALA A 156 -16.33 1.30 0.46
CA ALA A 156 -16.30 1.61 1.90
C ALA A 156 -15.10 0.93 2.60
N LEU A 157 -14.87 -0.36 2.31
CA LEU A 157 -13.72 -1.09 2.84
C LEU A 157 -12.39 -0.51 2.36
N PHE A 158 -12.32 -0.06 1.11
CA PHE A 158 -11.14 0.62 0.59
C PHE A 158 -10.87 1.95 1.30
N CYS A 159 -11.89 2.73 1.62
CA CYS A 159 -11.73 3.94 2.42
C CYS A 159 -11.18 3.65 3.82
N VAL A 160 -11.71 2.64 4.49
CA VAL A 160 -11.18 2.19 5.79
C VAL A 160 -9.71 1.76 5.67
N PHE A 161 -9.40 0.96 4.65
CA PHE A 161 -8.02 0.56 4.34
C PHE A 161 -7.11 1.77 4.13
N ALA A 162 -7.53 2.77 3.35
CA ALA A 162 -6.74 3.96 3.07
C ALA A 162 -6.44 4.76 4.35
N VAL A 163 -7.43 4.92 5.22
CA VAL A 163 -7.26 5.59 6.53
C VAL A 163 -6.28 4.82 7.41
N LEU A 164 -6.42 3.50 7.51
CA LEU A 164 -5.51 2.67 8.31
C LEU A 164 -4.08 2.71 7.76
N CYS A 165 -3.91 2.61 6.45
CA CYS A 165 -2.60 2.68 5.79
C CYS A 165 -1.92 4.03 6.04
N PHE A 166 -2.67 5.13 5.91
CA PHE A 166 -2.17 6.47 6.19
C PHE A 166 -1.81 6.67 7.67
N ALA A 167 -2.64 6.19 8.60
CA ALA A 167 -2.38 6.23 10.04
C ALA A 167 -1.10 5.46 10.42
N LEU A 168 -0.89 4.27 9.83
CA LEU A 168 0.34 3.49 10.00
C LEU A 168 1.57 4.24 9.48
N GLY A 169 1.46 4.85 8.30
CA GLY A 169 2.52 5.68 7.74
C GLY A 169 2.88 6.86 8.65
N LEU A 170 1.89 7.59 9.14
CA LEU A 170 2.11 8.70 10.09
C LEU A 170 2.75 8.23 11.40
N SER A 171 2.33 7.09 11.94
CA SER A 171 2.91 6.53 13.16
C SER A 171 4.40 6.22 12.97
N THR A 172 4.77 5.69 11.81
CA THR A 172 6.17 5.39 11.47
C THR A 172 7.02 6.66 11.35
N VAL A 173 6.47 7.73 10.77
CA VAL A 173 7.15 9.04 10.69
C VAL A 173 7.37 9.64 12.08
N ARG A 174 6.37 9.56 12.96
CA ARG A 174 6.46 10.09 14.35
C ARG A 174 7.52 9.34 15.16
N TYR A 175 7.55 8.02 15.06
CA TYR A 175 8.53 7.21 15.75
C TYR A 175 9.97 7.54 15.33
N GLY A 176 10.25 7.67 14.05
CA GLY A 176 11.57 8.04 13.53
C GLY A 176 12.05 9.41 14.03
N ARG A 177 11.13 10.37 14.26
CA ARG A 177 11.47 11.66 14.87
C ARG A 177 11.86 11.54 16.35
N GLN A 178 11.15 10.70 17.11
CA GLN A 178 11.44 10.52 18.54
C GLN A 178 12.81 9.88 18.75
N SER A 179 13.17 8.88 17.96
CA SER A 179 14.47 8.24 18.02
C SER A 179 15.62 9.22 17.74
N GLN A 180 15.48 10.03 16.67
CA GLN A 180 16.48 11.06 16.33
C GLN A 180 16.66 12.11 17.44
N ASN A 181 15.58 12.55 18.08
CA ASN A 181 15.66 13.53 19.16
C ASN A 181 16.30 12.94 20.42
N ALA A 182 16.05 11.66 20.73
CA ALA A 182 16.68 10.96 21.85
C ALA A 182 18.21 10.85 21.66
N ASP A 183 18.66 10.48 20.46
CA ASP A 183 20.09 10.36 20.13
C ASP A 183 20.83 11.72 20.24
N VAL A 184 20.19 12.80 19.78
CA VAL A 184 20.74 14.17 19.90
C VAL A 184 20.87 14.57 21.37
N THR A 185 19.88 14.25 22.20
CA THR A 185 19.90 14.60 23.64
C THR A 185 21.00 13.84 24.37
N VAL A 186 21.19 12.56 24.10
CA VAL A 186 22.27 11.74 24.69
C VAL A 186 23.63 12.21 24.21
N GLY A 187 23.80 12.54 22.93
CA GLY A 187 25.05 13.11 22.38
C GLY A 187 25.43 14.45 23.01
N THR A 188 24.44 15.31 23.28
CA THR A 188 24.69 16.61 23.95
C THR A 188 25.08 16.45 25.42
N GLN A 189 24.46 15.49 26.12
CA GLN A 189 24.82 15.22 27.53
C GLN A 189 26.22 14.62 27.68
N SER A 190 26.62 13.70 26.78
CA SER A 190 27.96 13.11 26.82
C SER A 190 29.05 14.12 26.46
N SER A 191 28.80 15.08 25.59
CA SER A 191 29.76 16.15 25.27
C SER A 191 29.89 17.18 26.39
N SER A 192 28.82 17.48 27.13
CA SER A 192 28.87 18.39 28.28
C SER A 192 29.51 17.75 29.49
N GLY A 193 29.32 16.43 29.73
CA GLY A 193 29.99 15.68 30.78
C GLY A 193 31.51 15.61 30.59
N ASN A 194 31.97 15.40 29.35
CA ASN A 194 33.40 15.34 29.04
C ASN A 194 34.07 16.73 29.15
N ALA A 195 33.35 17.81 28.87
CA ALA A 195 33.87 19.19 29.04
C ALA A 195 33.99 19.58 30.52
N SER A 196 33.06 19.13 31.37
CA SER A 196 33.14 19.37 32.82
C SER A 196 34.28 18.58 33.50
N ASP A 197 34.51 17.34 33.10
CA ASP A 197 35.62 16.53 33.61
C ASP A 197 36.99 17.07 33.16
N GLN A 198 37.15 17.55 31.96
CA GLN A 198 38.37 18.20 31.51
C GLN A 198 38.66 19.49 32.26
N ASN A 199 37.64 20.30 32.57
CA ASN A 199 37.82 21.51 33.36
C ASN A 199 38.20 21.23 34.82
N HIS A 200 37.66 20.16 35.43
CA HIS A 200 38.04 19.71 36.75
C HIS A 200 39.48 19.17 36.79
N ALA A 201 39.93 18.46 35.77
CA ALA A 201 41.29 17.96 35.66
C ALA A 201 42.33 19.07 35.52
N ILE A 202 41.99 20.16 34.81
CA ILE A 202 42.85 21.33 34.62
C ILE A 202 42.97 22.14 35.94
N GLN A 203 41.88 22.27 36.71
CA GLN A 203 41.91 22.98 37.99
C GLN A 203 42.68 22.25 39.09
N THR A 204 42.62 20.93 39.13
CA THR A 204 43.38 20.13 40.12
C THR A 204 44.87 20.05 39.81
N GLY A 205 45.28 20.19 38.55
CA GLY A 205 46.71 20.18 38.15
C GLY A 205 47.48 21.47 38.48
N GLN A 206 46.83 22.56 38.89
CA GLN A 206 47.49 23.82 39.24
C GLN A 206 47.98 23.90 40.68
N TRP A 207 47.67 22.96 41.55
CA TRP A 207 48.06 22.98 42.97
C TRP A 207 49.37 22.22 43.30
N PHE A 208 50.00 21.62 42.30
CA PHE A 208 51.24 20.83 42.45
C PHE A 208 52.42 21.42 41.65
N ARG A 209 52.61 22.74 41.63
CA ARG A 209 53.88 23.38 41.22
C ARG A 209 54.31 24.41 42.22
#